data_e92a29c03c4ff627deed2503882c2220
#
_entry.id   e92a29c03c4ff627deed2503882c2220
#
_cell.length_a   1.000
_cell.length_b   1.000
_cell.length_c   1.000
_cell.angle_alpha   90.00
_cell.angle_beta   90.00
_cell.angle_gamma   90.00
#
_symmetry.space_group_name_H-M   'P 1'
#
loop_
_entity.id
_entity.type
_entity.pdbx_description
1 polymer ?
#
loop_
_entity_poly.entity_id
_entity_poly.type
_entity_poly.pdbx_seq_one_letter_code
_entity_poly.pdbx_strand_id
1 'polypeptide(L)'
;SGVAVGPVFVARKDADMLSFPRGGILVIERAQPRWATLLSRAAGLISETGGMAGHLASVAREYKLPALFSLKDASHLLENAGEVTLLADRGTVLAGSHPELIPAGTTPPNLMAGSPVYQRLKELAALMTPLHLLDPDSPDFSPANCTSLHDITRFCHEKAVGLMFDSEAALNRNMGKQLKVGVKLQYWVI
;
A
#
# COMPACT_ATOMS: atom_id res chain seq x y z
N SER A 1 6.20 -8.62 12.30
CA SER A 1 6.42 -8.45 13.76
C SER A 1 5.69 -7.21 14.25
N GLY A 2 5.45 -7.14 15.57
CA GLY A 2 4.83 -5.99 16.24
C GLY A 2 3.40 -6.23 16.68
N VAL A 3 2.81 -5.18 17.28
CA VAL A 3 1.45 -5.18 17.81
C VAL A 3 0.63 -4.13 17.08
N ALA A 4 -0.59 -4.47 16.71
CA ALA A 4 -1.55 -3.52 16.14
C ALA A 4 -2.92 -3.67 16.80
N VAL A 5 -3.61 -2.56 16.95
CA VAL A 5 -4.98 -2.50 17.49
C VAL A 5 -5.84 -1.74 16.51
N GLY A 6 -7.03 -2.24 16.24
CA GLY A 6 -7.97 -1.54 15.37
C GLY A 6 -9.22 -2.35 15.04
N PRO A 7 -10.18 -1.71 14.38
CA PRO A 7 -11.39 -2.37 13.91
C PRO A 7 -11.06 -3.39 12.82
N VAL A 8 -11.73 -4.53 12.91
CA VAL A 8 -11.61 -5.59 11.89
C VAL A 8 -12.36 -5.16 10.62
N PHE A 9 -11.72 -5.37 9.50
CA PHE A 9 -12.35 -5.22 8.20
C PHE A 9 -12.02 -6.41 7.30
N VAL A 10 -13.03 -7.21 7.00
CA VAL A 10 -12.91 -8.37 6.11
C VAL A 10 -13.14 -7.92 4.67
N ALA A 11 -12.09 -7.98 3.85
CA ALA A 11 -12.17 -7.62 2.43
C ALA A 11 -12.24 -8.88 1.56
N ARG A 12 -13.29 -8.99 0.75
CA ARG A 12 -13.54 -10.12 -0.15
C ARG A 12 -13.53 -9.71 -1.63
N LYS A 13 -13.96 -8.51 -1.95
CA LYS A 13 -14.10 -7.98 -3.33
C LYS A 13 -13.48 -6.58 -3.47
N ASP A 14 -13.23 -6.16 -4.69
CA ASP A 14 -12.57 -4.87 -4.99
C ASP A 14 -13.37 -3.67 -4.45
N ALA A 15 -14.68 -3.74 -4.45
CA ALA A 15 -15.52 -2.68 -3.90
C ALA A 15 -15.27 -2.43 -2.39
N ASP A 16 -14.79 -3.43 -1.66
CA ASP A 16 -14.50 -3.30 -0.23
C ASP A 16 -13.30 -2.38 0.04
N MET A 17 -12.43 -2.15 -0.97
CA MET A 17 -11.30 -1.23 -0.86
C MET A 17 -11.75 0.21 -0.58
N LEU A 18 -12.90 0.62 -1.11
CA LEU A 18 -13.43 1.98 -0.97
C LEU A 18 -13.93 2.26 0.46
N SER A 19 -14.39 1.22 1.14
CA SER A 19 -14.95 1.32 2.50
C SER A 19 -13.97 0.95 3.60
N PHE A 20 -12.72 0.59 3.26
CA PHE A 20 -11.71 0.22 4.24
C PHE A 20 -11.37 1.39 5.17
N PRO A 21 -11.57 1.25 6.49
CA PRO A 21 -11.31 2.32 7.45
C PRO A 21 -9.82 2.55 7.66
N ARG A 22 -9.41 3.79 7.78
CA ARG A 22 -8.03 4.12 8.14
C ARG A 22 -7.72 3.58 9.55
N GLY A 23 -6.59 2.92 9.72
CA GLY A 23 -6.22 2.27 10.99
C GLY A 23 -6.94 0.94 11.26
N GLY A 24 -7.66 0.40 10.28
CA GLY A 24 -8.29 -0.91 10.40
C GLY A 24 -7.30 -2.07 10.31
N ILE A 25 -7.69 -3.21 10.89
CA ILE A 25 -7.01 -4.50 10.68
C ILE A 25 -7.62 -5.15 9.45
N LEU A 26 -6.85 -5.22 8.37
CA LEU A 26 -7.29 -5.83 7.12
C LEU A 26 -7.26 -7.35 7.23
N VAL A 27 -8.41 -7.99 7.03
CA VAL A 27 -8.53 -9.46 6.99
C VAL A 27 -8.89 -9.90 5.58
N ILE A 28 -8.11 -10.80 5.00
CA ILE A 28 -8.27 -11.29 3.64
C ILE A 28 -8.12 -12.82 3.57
N GLU A 29 -8.87 -13.46 2.69
CA GLU A 29 -8.73 -14.89 2.44
C GLU A 29 -7.46 -15.21 1.65
N ARG A 30 -7.16 -14.41 0.63
CA ARG A 30 -6.02 -14.65 -0.25
C ARG A 30 -5.11 -13.43 -0.32
N ALA A 31 -3.81 -13.67 -0.13
CA ALA A 31 -2.77 -12.64 -0.20
C ALA A 31 -2.50 -12.19 -1.65
N GLN A 32 -3.48 -11.54 -2.29
CA GLN A 32 -3.38 -11.04 -3.66
C GLN A 32 -2.71 -9.65 -3.70
N PRO A 33 -1.92 -9.34 -4.74
CA PRO A 33 -1.23 -8.06 -4.87
C PRO A 33 -2.13 -6.83 -4.79
N ARG A 34 -3.37 -6.92 -5.25
CA ARG A 34 -4.35 -5.81 -5.23
C ARG A 34 -4.55 -5.21 -3.85
N TRP A 35 -4.44 -5.99 -2.79
CA TRP A 35 -4.60 -5.52 -1.42
C TRP A 35 -3.44 -4.66 -0.90
N ALA A 36 -2.32 -4.62 -1.63
CA ALA A 36 -1.15 -3.83 -1.25
C ALA A 36 -1.46 -2.34 -1.07
N THR A 37 -2.40 -1.81 -1.86
CA THR A 37 -2.83 -0.40 -1.80
C THR A 37 -3.46 -0.02 -0.46
N LEU A 38 -4.07 -0.97 0.25
CA LEU A 38 -4.69 -0.73 1.54
C LEU A 38 -3.67 -0.71 2.69
N LEU A 39 -2.49 -1.32 2.50
CA LEU A 39 -1.52 -1.49 3.58
C LEU A 39 -0.94 -0.17 4.09
N SER A 40 -0.91 0.87 3.26
CA SER A 40 -0.44 2.21 3.66
C SER A 40 -1.35 2.88 4.71
N ARG A 41 -2.62 2.48 4.80
CA ARG A 41 -3.61 3.02 5.73
C ARG A 41 -4.11 2.00 6.75
N ALA A 42 -3.67 0.74 6.67
CA ALA A 42 -3.98 -0.31 7.63
C ALA A 42 -3.14 -0.20 8.90
N ALA A 43 -3.69 -0.62 10.05
CA ALA A 43 -2.93 -0.82 11.27
C ALA A 43 -2.28 -2.21 11.32
N GLY A 44 -2.89 -3.21 10.68
CA GLY A 44 -2.38 -4.57 10.61
C GLY A 44 -3.01 -5.38 9.48
N LEU A 45 -2.41 -6.53 9.17
CA LEU A 45 -2.84 -7.45 8.13
C LEU A 45 -2.99 -8.86 8.68
N ILE A 46 -4.10 -9.51 8.35
CA ILE A 46 -4.33 -10.94 8.58
C ILE A 46 -4.74 -11.57 7.25
N SER A 47 -4.05 -12.64 6.86
CA SER A 47 -4.36 -13.39 5.64
C SER A 47 -4.49 -14.88 5.93
N GLU A 48 -5.55 -15.51 5.40
CA GLU A 48 -5.73 -16.97 5.56
C GLU A 48 -4.74 -17.77 4.74
N THR A 49 -4.31 -17.23 3.61
CA THR A 49 -3.32 -17.85 2.74
C THR A 49 -2.13 -16.94 2.52
N GLY A 50 -1.09 -17.48 1.91
CA GLY A 50 0.15 -16.78 1.64
C GLY A 50 1.20 -17.07 2.70
N GLY A 51 2.42 -16.62 2.45
CA GLY A 51 3.56 -16.85 3.32
C GLY A 51 4.46 -15.64 3.43
N MET A 52 5.44 -15.73 4.32
CA MET A 52 6.38 -14.65 4.63
C MET A 52 7.27 -14.22 3.45
N ALA A 53 7.38 -15.03 2.40
CA ALA A 53 8.10 -14.71 1.17
C ALA A 53 7.22 -14.09 0.08
N GLY A 54 5.90 -13.98 0.31
CA GLY A 54 4.95 -13.43 -0.65
C GLY A 54 5.07 -11.91 -0.83
N HIS A 55 4.51 -11.42 -1.94
CA HIS A 55 4.50 -9.99 -2.26
C HIS A 55 3.90 -9.12 -1.14
N LEU A 56 2.71 -9.47 -0.64
CA LEU A 56 2.09 -8.72 0.46
C LEU A 56 2.90 -8.73 1.75
N ALA A 57 3.63 -9.82 2.03
CA ALA A 57 4.52 -9.87 3.18
C ALA A 57 5.72 -8.94 3.02
N SER A 58 6.22 -8.76 1.79
CA SER A 58 7.28 -7.79 1.49
C SER A 58 6.77 -6.36 1.66
N VAL A 59 5.61 -6.04 1.11
CA VAL A 59 4.97 -4.72 1.25
C VAL A 59 4.65 -4.42 2.73
N ALA A 60 4.10 -5.38 3.48
CA ALA A 60 3.84 -5.20 4.90
C ALA A 60 5.12 -4.89 5.71
N ARG A 61 6.27 -5.50 5.34
CA ARG A 61 7.57 -5.19 5.96
C ARG A 61 8.06 -3.78 5.62
N GLU A 62 7.87 -3.33 4.39
CA GLU A 62 8.22 -1.97 3.97
C GLU A 62 7.45 -0.93 4.78
N TYR A 63 6.15 -1.15 5.00
CA TYR A 63 5.32 -0.30 5.86
C TYR A 63 5.50 -0.56 7.37
N LYS A 64 6.35 -1.53 7.76
CA LYS A 64 6.50 -1.98 9.16
C LYS A 64 5.16 -2.38 9.79
N LEU A 65 4.27 -2.89 8.97
CA LEU A 65 2.92 -3.26 9.34
C LEU A 65 2.92 -4.62 10.03
N PRO A 66 2.37 -4.77 11.26
CA PRO A 66 2.15 -6.07 11.87
C PRO A 66 1.26 -6.94 10.97
N ALA A 67 1.74 -8.14 10.64
CA ALA A 67 1.03 -9.02 9.72
C ALA A 67 1.12 -10.49 10.15
N LEU A 68 -0.01 -11.20 9.99
CA LEU A 68 -0.11 -12.65 10.12
C LEU A 68 -0.56 -13.25 8.80
N PHE A 69 0.08 -14.36 8.44
CA PHE A 69 -0.25 -15.14 7.25
C PHE A 69 -0.57 -16.59 7.65
N SER A 70 -1.35 -17.26 6.84
CA SER A 70 -1.77 -18.65 7.05
C SER A 70 -2.62 -18.87 8.30
N LEU A 71 -3.40 -17.85 8.69
CA LEU A 71 -4.39 -17.97 9.77
C LEU A 71 -5.72 -18.45 9.18
N LYS A 72 -5.93 -19.76 9.20
CA LYS A 72 -7.13 -20.40 8.62
C LYS A 72 -8.42 -19.85 9.21
N ASP A 73 -9.43 -19.70 8.37
CA ASP A 73 -10.81 -19.27 8.72
C ASP A 73 -10.87 -17.88 9.41
N ALA A 74 -9.82 -17.07 9.31
CA ALA A 74 -9.75 -15.75 9.96
C ALA A 74 -10.86 -14.82 9.49
N SER A 75 -11.22 -14.84 8.20
CA SER A 75 -12.27 -14.00 7.65
C SER A 75 -13.65 -14.32 8.25
N HIS A 76 -13.90 -15.59 8.59
CA HIS A 76 -15.14 -16.00 9.22
C HIS A 76 -15.11 -15.75 10.74
N LEU A 77 -14.02 -16.11 11.40
CA LEU A 77 -13.89 -15.99 12.86
C LEU A 77 -13.89 -14.52 13.33
N LEU A 78 -13.36 -13.62 12.51
CA LEU A 78 -13.21 -12.22 12.87
C LEU A 78 -14.28 -11.29 12.26
N GLU A 79 -15.20 -11.80 11.44
CA GLU A 79 -16.19 -10.99 10.73
C GLU A 79 -17.01 -10.06 11.64
N ASN A 80 -17.32 -10.52 12.85
CA ASN A 80 -18.11 -9.77 13.83
C ASN A 80 -17.31 -9.40 15.09
N ALA A 81 -15.97 -9.45 15.03
CA ALA A 81 -15.13 -9.25 16.21
C ALA A 81 -15.03 -7.78 16.67
N GLY A 82 -15.50 -6.83 15.86
CA GLY A 82 -15.38 -5.40 16.18
C GLY A 82 -13.92 -4.96 16.18
N GLU A 83 -13.37 -4.59 17.33
CA GLU A 83 -11.95 -4.32 17.48
C GLU A 83 -11.16 -5.55 17.92
N VAL A 84 -9.92 -5.66 17.43
CA VAL A 84 -8.99 -6.72 17.82
C VAL A 84 -7.60 -6.18 18.05
N THR A 85 -6.81 -6.95 18.81
CA THR A 85 -5.38 -6.72 18.99
C THR A 85 -4.59 -7.84 18.32
N LEU A 86 -3.81 -7.47 17.34
CA LEU A 86 -2.95 -8.35 16.56
C LEU A 86 -1.55 -8.40 17.20
N LEU A 87 -1.14 -9.56 17.68
CA LEU A 87 0.20 -9.83 18.22
C LEU A 87 1.00 -10.62 17.19
N ALA A 88 1.59 -9.93 16.21
CA ALA A 88 2.24 -10.58 15.06
C ALA A 88 3.45 -11.44 15.47
N ASP A 89 4.17 -11.07 16.52
CA ASP A 89 5.32 -11.83 17.02
C ASP A 89 4.90 -13.15 17.69
N ARG A 90 3.70 -13.21 18.22
CA ARG A 90 3.15 -14.40 18.89
C ARG A 90 2.25 -15.24 18.00
N GLY A 91 1.95 -14.74 16.79
CA GLY A 91 0.98 -15.39 15.91
C GLY A 91 -0.43 -15.44 16.46
N THR A 92 -0.84 -14.45 17.26
CA THR A 92 -2.08 -14.46 18.03
C THR A 92 -2.90 -13.22 17.75
N VAL A 93 -4.21 -13.37 17.74
CA VAL A 93 -5.20 -12.28 17.70
C VAL A 93 -6.04 -12.35 18.97
N LEU A 94 -6.10 -11.23 19.69
CA LEU A 94 -6.92 -11.09 20.89
C LEU A 94 -8.20 -10.32 20.54
N ALA A 95 -9.31 -10.70 21.13
CA ALA A 95 -10.55 -9.94 21.03
C ALA A 95 -10.44 -8.65 21.85
N GLY A 96 -10.93 -7.55 21.29
CA GLY A 96 -10.93 -6.26 21.93
C GLY A 96 -9.66 -5.42 21.70
N SER A 97 -9.70 -4.22 22.22
CA SER A 97 -8.65 -3.21 22.12
C SER A 97 -7.74 -3.28 23.33
N HIS A 98 -6.47 -3.62 23.11
CA HIS A 98 -5.43 -3.72 24.16
C HIS A 98 -4.24 -2.81 23.82
N PRO A 99 -4.43 -1.49 23.87
CA PRO A 99 -3.37 -0.52 23.52
C PRO A 99 -2.17 -0.60 24.47
N GLU A 100 -2.35 -1.11 25.68
CA GLU A 100 -1.29 -1.34 26.67
C GLU A 100 -0.23 -2.36 26.19
N LEU A 101 -0.60 -3.20 25.22
CA LEU A 101 0.33 -4.18 24.63
C LEU A 101 1.18 -3.59 23.51
N ILE A 102 0.87 -2.38 23.04
CA ILE A 102 1.68 -1.68 22.05
C ILE A 102 2.94 -1.19 22.77
N PRO A 103 4.14 -1.63 22.36
CA PRO A 103 5.37 -1.16 23.01
C PRO A 103 5.50 0.36 22.88
N ALA A 104 5.63 1.04 24.02
CA ALA A 104 5.80 2.48 24.03
C ALA A 104 7.11 2.84 23.30
N GLY A 105 6.99 3.55 22.16
CA GLY A 105 8.05 4.37 21.61
C GLY A 105 9.27 3.66 21.01
N THR A 106 9.21 2.40 20.65
CA THR A 106 10.31 1.76 19.90
C THR A 106 10.17 1.97 18.40
N THR A 107 10.42 3.19 17.94
CA THR A 107 10.92 3.34 16.56
C THR A 107 12.21 2.52 16.49
N PRO A 108 12.28 1.47 15.65
CA PRO A 108 13.52 0.69 15.55
C PRO A 108 14.68 1.64 15.30
N PRO A 109 15.81 1.49 16.02
CA PRO A 109 16.95 2.38 15.85
C PRO A 109 17.36 2.36 14.38
N ASN A 110 17.57 3.53 13.80
CA ASN A 110 18.12 3.61 12.46
C ASN A 110 19.57 3.11 12.51
N LEU A 111 19.77 1.85 12.14
CA LEU A 111 21.10 1.19 12.16
C LEU A 111 22.14 1.92 11.29
N MET A 112 21.68 2.73 10.33
CA MET A 112 22.56 3.55 9.50
C MET A 112 22.86 4.93 10.11
N ALA A 113 22.13 5.34 11.15
CA ALA A 113 22.35 6.65 11.77
C ALA A 113 23.79 6.77 12.25
N GLY A 114 24.47 7.84 11.81
CA GLY A 114 25.87 8.10 12.14
C GLY A 114 26.88 7.38 11.25
N SER A 115 26.46 6.49 10.34
CA SER A 115 27.41 5.91 9.37
C SER A 115 27.84 6.94 8.32
N PRO A 116 29.10 6.84 7.76
CA PRO A 116 29.55 7.72 6.68
C PRO A 116 28.63 7.67 5.45
N VAL A 117 28.08 6.51 5.14
CA VAL A 117 27.14 6.32 4.04
C VAL A 117 25.84 7.10 4.28
N TYR A 118 25.30 7.05 5.50
CA TYR A 118 24.09 7.80 5.85
C TYR A 118 24.31 9.32 5.72
N GLN A 119 25.46 9.81 6.14
CA GLN A 119 25.80 11.24 6.01
C GLN A 119 25.83 11.67 4.54
N ARG A 120 26.48 10.88 3.68
CA ARG A 120 26.52 11.15 2.24
C ARG A 120 25.13 11.09 1.58
N LEU A 121 24.31 10.11 1.95
CA LEU A 121 22.93 10.04 1.46
C LEU A 121 22.11 11.25 1.90
N LYS A 122 22.31 11.72 3.12
CA LYS A 122 21.62 12.92 3.63
C LYS A 122 22.04 14.19 2.88
N GLU A 123 23.32 14.34 2.59
CA GLU A 123 23.83 15.44 1.77
C GLU A 123 23.23 15.40 0.35
N LEU A 124 23.19 14.23 -0.29
CA LEU A 124 22.60 14.06 -1.61
C LEU A 124 21.08 14.30 -1.59
N ALA A 125 20.39 13.80 -0.56
CA ALA A 125 18.95 14.02 -0.42
C ALA A 125 18.57 15.50 -0.33
N ALA A 126 19.44 16.33 0.26
CA ALA A 126 19.23 17.77 0.32
C ALA A 126 19.30 18.47 -1.05
N LEU A 127 19.95 17.83 -2.03
CA LEU A 127 20.04 18.33 -3.42
C LEU A 127 18.88 17.83 -4.30
N MET A 128 18.09 16.87 -3.80
CA MET A 128 16.96 16.33 -4.55
C MET A 128 15.73 17.22 -4.37
N THR A 129 15.07 17.52 -5.47
CA THR A 129 13.78 18.22 -5.43
C THR A 129 12.73 17.25 -4.90
N PRO A 130 12.07 17.55 -3.77
CA PRO A 130 11.07 16.66 -3.21
C PRO A 130 9.84 16.57 -4.12
N LEU A 131 9.18 15.40 -4.10
CA LEU A 131 7.86 15.21 -4.68
C LEU A 131 6.83 15.48 -3.58
N HIS A 132 5.90 16.39 -3.82
CA HIS A 132 4.85 16.77 -2.87
C HIS A 132 3.52 16.07 -3.16
N LEU A 133 3.21 15.86 -4.44
CA LEU A 133 2.00 15.16 -4.86
C LEU A 133 2.19 13.63 -4.77
N LEU A 134 2.01 13.07 -3.58
CA LEU A 134 2.28 11.64 -3.31
C LEU A 134 1.08 10.74 -3.62
N ASP A 135 -0.13 11.18 -3.25
CA ASP A 135 -1.35 10.38 -3.32
C ASP A 135 -2.29 10.92 -4.40
N PRO A 136 -2.48 10.19 -5.53
CA PRO A 136 -3.36 10.62 -6.62
C PRO A 136 -4.84 10.75 -6.22
N ASP A 137 -5.26 10.06 -5.16
CA ASP A 137 -6.63 10.06 -4.66
C ASP A 137 -6.89 11.16 -3.62
N SER A 138 -5.83 11.86 -3.20
CA SER A 138 -5.94 12.97 -2.25
C SER A 138 -6.62 14.20 -2.91
N PRO A 139 -7.46 14.94 -2.17
CA PRO A 139 -7.98 16.25 -2.61
C PRO A 139 -6.86 17.25 -2.94
N ASP A 140 -5.69 17.08 -2.33
CA ASP A 140 -4.52 17.91 -2.59
C ASP A 140 -3.80 17.57 -3.90
N PHE A 141 -4.16 16.48 -4.58
CA PHE A 141 -3.60 16.11 -5.87
C PHE A 141 -4.18 16.97 -7.00
N SER A 142 -3.73 18.21 -7.06
CA SER A 142 -4.23 19.25 -7.96
C SER A 142 -3.10 20.05 -8.60
N PRO A 143 -3.33 20.68 -9.78
CA PRO A 143 -2.32 21.54 -10.42
C PRO A 143 -1.86 22.69 -9.54
N ALA A 144 -2.76 23.23 -8.68
CA ALA A 144 -2.46 24.35 -7.79
C ALA A 144 -1.42 23.99 -6.71
N ASN A 145 -1.30 22.70 -6.37
CA ASN A 145 -0.39 22.21 -5.35
C ASN A 145 0.96 21.69 -5.93
N CYS A 146 1.16 21.82 -7.24
CA CYS A 146 2.46 21.55 -7.86
C CYS A 146 3.46 22.62 -7.46
N THR A 147 4.48 22.25 -6.72
CA THR A 147 5.56 23.17 -6.26
C THR A 147 6.89 22.94 -6.98
N SER A 148 6.97 21.87 -7.78
CA SER A 148 8.17 21.49 -8.51
C SER A 148 7.84 20.94 -9.91
N LEU A 149 8.86 20.90 -10.81
CA LEU A 149 8.72 20.20 -12.09
C LEU A 149 8.39 18.71 -11.89
N HIS A 150 8.87 18.11 -10.81
CA HIS A 150 8.59 16.73 -10.45
C HIS A 150 7.11 16.54 -10.16
N ASP A 151 6.48 17.45 -9.40
CA ASP A 151 5.04 17.43 -9.15
C ASP A 151 4.23 17.59 -10.45
N ILE A 152 4.64 18.50 -11.33
CA ILE A 152 3.96 18.72 -12.62
C ILE A 152 4.02 17.45 -13.47
N THR A 153 5.20 16.83 -13.60
CA THR A 153 5.33 15.59 -14.38
C THR A 153 4.53 14.44 -13.75
N ARG A 154 4.54 14.32 -12.43
CA ARG A 154 3.74 13.35 -11.69
C ARG A 154 2.25 13.56 -11.94
N PHE A 155 1.77 14.80 -11.79
CA PHE A 155 0.37 15.13 -12.01
C PHE A 155 -0.08 14.81 -13.43
N CYS A 156 0.68 15.26 -14.44
CA CYS A 156 0.37 14.99 -15.84
C CYS A 156 0.37 13.49 -16.16
N HIS A 157 1.34 12.75 -15.63
CA HIS A 157 1.42 11.30 -15.82
C HIS A 157 0.19 10.59 -15.26
N GLU A 158 -0.16 10.84 -14.00
CA GLU A 158 -1.32 10.20 -13.36
C GLU A 158 -2.64 10.54 -14.07
N LYS A 159 -2.83 11.79 -14.47
CA LYS A 159 -4.03 12.18 -15.21
C LYS A 159 -4.09 11.55 -16.61
N ALA A 160 -2.96 11.47 -17.31
CA ALA A 160 -2.90 10.83 -18.61
C ALA A 160 -3.18 9.32 -18.51
N VAL A 161 -2.58 8.64 -17.53
CA VAL A 161 -2.80 7.21 -17.28
C VAL A 161 -4.26 6.96 -16.89
N GLY A 162 -4.83 7.76 -15.98
CA GLY A 162 -6.24 7.68 -15.62
C GLY A 162 -7.15 7.78 -16.84
N LEU A 163 -6.95 8.79 -17.69
CA LEU A 163 -7.73 8.96 -18.91
C LEU A 163 -7.56 7.80 -19.91
N MET A 164 -6.38 7.21 -19.99
CA MET A 164 -6.15 6.05 -20.86
C MET A 164 -6.94 4.82 -20.40
N PHE A 165 -7.02 4.59 -19.09
CA PHE A 165 -7.73 3.44 -18.53
C PHE A 165 -9.23 3.68 -18.39
N ASP A 166 -9.66 4.89 -18.05
CA ASP A 166 -11.07 5.25 -17.99
C ASP A 166 -11.73 5.26 -19.39
N SER A 167 -10.96 5.51 -20.44
CA SER A 167 -11.43 5.50 -21.82
C SER A 167 -11.54 4.09 -22.42
N GLU A 168 -11.05 3.04 -21.78
CA GLU A 168 -11.23 1.66 -22.25
C GLU A 168 -12.70 1.25 -22.43
N ALA A 169 -13.61 1.84 -21.65
CA ALA A 169 -15.05 1.66 -21.82
C ALA A 169 -15.63 2.37 -23.08
N ALA A 170 -14.92 3.37 -23.61
CA ALA A 170 -15.34 4.19 -24.74
C ALA A 170 -14.56 3.96 -26.03
N LEU A 171 -13.40 3.31 -25.96
CA LEU A 171 -12.55 3.06 -27.13
C LEU A 171 -13.03 1.84 -27.88
N ASN A 172 -13.69 2.09 -28.98
CA ASN A 172 -13.92 1.12 -30.04
C ASN A 172 -12.55 0.53 -30.44
N ARG A 173 -12.42 -0.79 -30.48
CA ARG A 173 -11.19 -1.57 -30.81
C ARG A 173 -10.48 -1.18 -32.11
N ASN A 174 -11.05 -0.24 -32.89
CA ASN A 174 -10.55 0.17 -34.20
C ASN A 174 -9.74 1.48 -34.19
N MET A 175 -9.52 2.12 -33.04
CA MET A 175 -8.81 3.42 -32.97
C MET A 175 -7.30 3.31 -32.74
N GLY A 176 -6.78 2.12 -32.45
CA GLY A 176 -5.34 1.92 -32.28
C GLY A 176 -4.60 2.01 -33.62
N LYS A 177 -3.51 2.76 -33.68
CA LYS A 177 -2.57 2.78 -34.80
C LYS A 177 -1.34 1.94 -34.50
N GLN A 178 -1.02 1.03 -35.41
CA GLN A 178 0.24 0.29 -35.32
C GLN A 178 1.40 1.24 -35.63
N LEU A 179 2.33 1.40 -34.71
CA LEU A 179 3.56 2.12 -34.96
C LEU A 179 4.55 1.23 -35.68
N LYS A 180 5.01 1.67 -36.87
CA LYS A 180 6.15 1.06 -37.57
C LYS A 180 7.43 1.66 -37.00
N VAL A 181 8.19 0.86 -36.30
CA VAL A 181 9.53 1.21 -35.80
C VAL A 181 10.57 0.34 -36.54
N GLY A 182 11.79 0.85 -36.70
CA GLY A 182 12.88 0.15 -37.38
C GLY A 182 13.44 -1.06 -36.63
N VAL A 183 12.95 -1.33 -35.42
CA VAL A 183 13.22 -2.52 -34.61
C VAL A 183 11.92 -3.27 -34.34
N LYS A 184 11.99 -4.58 -34.18
CA LYS A 184 10.81 -5.41 -33.85
C LYS A 184 10.37 -5.11 -32.41
N LEU A 185 9.47 -4.15 -32.25
CA LEU A 185 8.73 -3.93 -31.01
C LEU A 185 7.37 -4.62 -31.14
N GLN A 186 7.02 -5.41 -30.14
CA GLN A 186 5.74 -6.14 -30.08
C GLN A 186 4.70 -5.36 -29.27
N TYR A 187 4.68 -4.02 -29.39
CA TYR A 187 3.74 -3.18 -28.65
C TYR A 187 2.75 -2.51 -29.59
N TRP A 188 1.51 -2.48 -29.15
CA TRP A 188 0.43 -1.71 -29.76
C TRP A 188 0.24 -0.46 -28.93
N VAL A 189 0.15 0.70 -29.58
CA VAL A 189 -0.25 1.96 -28.93
C VAL A 189 -1.69 2.23 -29.35
N ILE A 190 -2.53 2.35 -28.33
CA ILE A 190 -3.95 2.68 -28.48
C ILE A 190 -4.11 4.20 -28.46
#